data_5f6911b61fbfb7f530a36469344a94e4
#
_entry.id   5f6911b61fbfb7f530a36469344a94e4
#
_cell.length_a   1.000
_cell.length_b   1.000
_cell.length_c   1.000
_cell.angle_alpha   90.00
_cell.angle_beta   90.00
_cell.angle_gamma   90.00
#
_symmetry.space_group_name_H-M   'P 1'
#
loop_
_entity.id
_entity.type
_entity.pdbx_description
1 polymer ?
#
loop_
_entity_poly.entity_id
_entity_poly.type
_entity_poly.pdbx_seq_one_letter_code
_entity_poly.pdbx_strand_id
1 'polypeptide(L)'
;IIRQGDNLAEIVTGSILEAMKEDGLTPRDRDVVAMTESIVARAQGNYCSVQDIAEDVKAKLGGGTVGVIFPILSRNRFAICLRGIAKGCKKVVLMLSYPSDEVGNELVSLDKIDEAGVNPYSDVLSLEKYRELFGENKHEFTGVDYVEYYGNLVRECGAECEIIFANQAKTILNYTDCVLNCDIHTRARTKRILLANGAKIVCGLDEIMN
;
A
#
# COMPACT_ATOMS: atom_id res chain seq x y z
N ILE A 1 -25.43 2.35 10.26
CA ILE A 1 -24.72 1.57 9.23
C ILE A 1 -24.96 2.25 7.90
N ILE A 2 -23.94 2.70 7.21
CA ILE A 2 -24.05 3.31 5.86
C ILE A 2 -24.16 2.21 4.80
N ARG A 3 -25.10 2.38 3.87
CA ARG A 3 -25.37 1.46 2.76
C ARG A 3 -25.27 2.20 1.42
N GLN A 4 -25.17 1.46 0.35
CA GLN A 4 -25.24 2.02 -1.00
C GLN A 4 -26.59 2.72 -1.22
N GLY A 5 -26.53 3.93 -1.76
CA GLY A 5 -27.69 4.79 -2.02
C GLY A 5 -28.10 5.69 -0.85
N ASP A 6 -27.44 5.56 0.32
CA ASP A 6 -27.72 6.43 1.45
C ASP A 6 -27.34 7.90 1.15
N ASN A 7 -28.19 8.84 1.57
CA ASN A 7 -27.90 10.27 1.51
C ASN A 7 -26.99 10.66 2.67
N LEU A 8 -25.68 10.68 2.44
CA LEU A 8 -24.70 10.99 3.47
C LEU A 8 -24.86 12.41 4.04
N ALA A 9 -25.28 13.36 3.22
CA ALA A 9 -25.46 14.73 3.69
C ALA A 9 -26.54 14.82 4.76
N GLU A 10 -27.68 14.15 4.53
CA GLU A 10 -28.79 14.09 5.50
C GLU A 10 -28.41 13.31 6.76
N ILE A 11 -27.76 12.15 6.59
CA ILE A 11 -27.36 11.29 7.72
C ILE A 11 -26.35 12.04 8.60
N VAL A 12 -25.32 12.64 8.01
CA VAL A 12 -24.26 13.32 8.77
C VAL A 12 -24.82 14.58 9.43
N THR A 13 -25.59 15.38 8.70
CA THR A 13 -26.21 16.60 9.26
C THR A 13 -27.15 16.23 10.41
N GLY A 14 -28.02 15.25 10.23
CA GLY A 14 -28.93 14.79 11.27
C GLY A 14 -28.20 14.30 12.52
N SER A 15 -27.19 13.45 12.34
CA SER A 15 -26.40 12.93 13.47
C SER A 15 -25.64 14.02 14.24
N ILE A 16 -25.09 15.00 13.53
CA ILE A 16 -24.39 16.13 14.18
C ILE A 16 -25.38 16.99 14.96
N LEU A 17 -26.52 17.36 14.37
CA LEU A 17 -27.51 18.16 15.04
C LEU A 17 -28.09 17.47 16.29
N GLU A 18 -28.27 16.16 16.23
CA GLU A 18 -28.74 15.34 17.36
C GLU A 18 -27.68 15.35 18.47
N ALA A 19 -26.43 15.01 18.17
CA ALA A 19 -25.32 15.02 19.13
C ALA A 19 -25.11 16.40 19.76
N MET A 20 -25.17 17.46 18.97
CA MET A 20 -25.06 18.82 19.49
C MET A 20 -26.18 19.18 20.47
N LYS A 21 -27.41 18.73 20.18
CA LYS A 21 -28.54 18.94 21.08
C LYS A 21 -28.39 18.14 22.39
N GLU A 22 -27.94 16.89 22.29
CA GLU A 22 -27.72 16.02 23.46
C GLU A 22 -26.59 16.54 24.35
N ASP A 23 -25.49 16.99 23.75
CA ASP A 23 -24.30 17.48 24.46
C ASP A 23 -24.33 18.98 24.76
N GLY A 24 -25.39 19.68 24.37
CA GLY A 24 -25.51 21.15 24.56
C GLY A 24 -24.49 21.97 23.79
N LEU A 25 -24.00 21.45 22.65
CA LEU A 25 -23.01 22.08 21.82
C LEU A 25 -23.65 23.06 20.83
N THR A 26 -22.97 24.15 20.53
CA THR A 26 -23.39 25.15 19.52
C THR A 26 -22.35 25.21 18.42
N PRO A 27 -22.76 25.12 17.13
CA PRO A 27 -21.83 25.25 16.00
C PRO A 27 -21.15 26.64 16.03
N ARG A 28 -19.89 26.66 15.69
CA ARG A 28 -19.08 27.88 15.61
C ARG A 28 -18.61 28.13 14.19
N ASP A 29 -18.36 29.39 13.87
CA ASP A 29 -17.72 29.73 12.60
C ASP A 29 -16.39 28.97 12.45
N ARG A 30 -16.19 28.39 11.29
CA ARG A 30 -15.01 27.56 10.91
C ARG A 30 -14.95 26.16 11.53
N ASP A 31 -16.00 25.68 12.15
CA ASP A 31 -16.10 24.26 12.47
C ASP A 31 -16.05 23.44 11.18
N VAL A 32 -15.29 22.36 11.17
CA VAL A 32 -15.09 21.48 10.00
C VAL A 32 -15.68 20.12 10.28
N VAL A 33 -16.56 19.68 9.39
CA VAL A 33 -17.08 18.31 9.39
C VAL A 33 -16.32 17.49 8.34
N ALA A 34 -15.65 16.44 8.78
CA ALA A 34 -14.88 15.56 7.91
C ALA A 34 -15.51 14.18 7.82
N MET A 35 -15.63 13.65 6.61
CA MET A 35 -16.06 12.28 6.33
C MET A 35 -14.92 11.50 5.72
N THR A 36 -14.80 10.21 6.06
CA THR A 36 -13.78 9.33 5.46
C THR A 36 -14.18 8.90 4.05
N GLU A 37 -13.19 8.74 3.18
CA GLU A 37 -13.38 8.24 1.81
C GLU A 37 -14.15 6.91 1.77
N SER A 38 -13.89 6.01 2.72
CA SER A 38 -14.54 4.71 2.77
C SER A 38 -16.05 4.79 3.01
N ILE A 39 -16.52 5.77 3.77
CA ILE A 39 -17.96 6.01 3.96
C ILE A 39 -18.58 6.53 2.67
N VAL A 40 -17.92 7.49 2.02
CA VAL A 40 -18.36 8.05 0.73
C VAL A 40 -18.43 6.97 -0.34
N ALA A 41 -17.34 6.19 -0.51
CA ALA A 41 -17.29 5.09 -1.47
C ALA A 41 -18.40 4.06 -1.22
N ARG A 42 -18.66 3.73 0.05
CA ARG A 42 -19.76 2.80 0.41
C ARG A 42 -21.13 3.32 0.01
N ALA A 43 -21.43 4.59 0.29
CA ALA A 43 -22.71 5.19 -0.08
C ALA A 43 -22.87 5.30 -1.60
N GLN A 44 -21.77 5.53 -2.32
CA GLN A 44 -21.75 5.57 -3.79
C GLN A 44 -21.78 4.18 -4.44
N GLY A 45 -21.55 3.11 -3.67
CA GLY A 45 -21.47 1.75 -4.21
C GLY A 45 -20.17 1.48 -4.98
N ASN A 46 -19.09 2.21 -4.68
CA ASN A 46 -17.79 2.04 -5.30
C ASN A 46 -17.08 0.82 -4.72
N TYR A 47 -17.39 -0.34 -5.26
CA TYR A 47 -16.77 -1.62 -4.89
C TYR A 47 -16.09 -2.25 -6.10
N CYS A 48 -14.99 -2.91 -5.86
CA CYS A 48 -14.39 -3.83 -6.83
C CYS A 48 -14.02 -5.14 -6.13
N SER A 49 -14.02 -6.22 -6.90
CA SER A 49 -13.53 -7.51 -6.43
C SER A 49 -12.00 -7.63 -6.62
N VAL A 50 -11.40 -8.60 -5.92
CA VAL A 50 -9.99 -8.97 -6.15
C VAL A 50 -9.77 -9.40 -7.61
N GLN A 51 -10.79 -9.97 -8.25
CA GLN A 51 -10.72 -10.40 -9.64
C GLN A 51 -10.71 -9.22 -10.60
N ASP A 52 -11.52 -8.18 -10.34
CA ASP A 52 -11.52 -6.94 -11.15
C ASP A 52 -10.15 -6.25 -11.10
N ILE A 53 -9.53 -6.19 -9.91
CA ILE A 53 -8.17 -5.68 -9.74
C ILE A 53 -7.18 -6.51 -10.56
N ALA A 54 -7.29 -7.85 -10.54
CA ALA A 54 -6.38 -8.73 -11.28
C ALA A 54 -6.47 -8.52 -12.80
N GLU A 55 -7.68 -8.35 -13.32
CA GLU A 55 -7.93 -8.11 -14.75
C GLU A 55 -7.38 -6.76 -15.19
N ASP A 56 -7.62 -5.71 -14.40
CA ASP A 56 -7.12 -4.36 -14.71
C ASP A 56 -5.58 -4.29 -14.61
N VAL A 57 -5.00 -4.88 -13.57
CA VAL A 57 -3.53 -5.00 -13.43
C VAL A 57 -2.93 -5.74 -14.63
N LYS A 58 -3.53 -6.86 -15.04
CA LYS A 58 -3.05 -7.62 -16.20
C LYS A 58 -3.16 -6.80 -17.49
N ALA A 59 -4.24 -6.06 -17.68
CA ALA A 59 -4.45 -5.22 -18.85
C ALA A 59 -3.43 -4.07 -18.92
N LYS A 60 -3.19 -3.38 -17.79
CA LYS A 60 -2.32 -2.20 -17.73
C LYS A 60 -0.82 -2.55 -17.65
N LEU A 61 -0.47 -3.65 -16.97
CA LEU A 61 0.91 -4.05 -16.69
C LEU A 61 1.36 -5.30 -17.47
N GLY A 62 0.52 -5.85 -18.34
CA GLY A 62 0.88 -6.92 -19.28
C GLY A 62 1.00 -8.32 -18.69
N GLY A 63 0.73 -8.52 -17.40
CA GLY A 63 0.65 -9.85 -16.76
C GLY A 63 1.99 -10.60 -16.62
N GLY A 64 3.12 -9.95 -16.86
CA GLY A 64 4.47 -10.50 -16.73
C GLY A 64 5.07 -10.32 -15.33
N THR A 65 6.34 -9.93 -15.27
CA THR A 65 7.00 -9.51 -14.03
C THR A 65 6.66 -8.05 -13.72
N VAL A 66 6.15 -7.81 -12.53
CA VAL A 66 5.78 -6.47 -12.05
C VAL A 66 6.53 -6.13 -10.77
N GLY A 67 7.18 -4.99 -10.77
CA GLY A 67 7.77 -4.40 -9.56
C GLY A 67 6.70 -3.66 -8.77
N VAL A 68 6.41 -4.10 -7.58
CA VAL A 68 5.47 -3.44 -6.65
C VAL A 68 6.30 -2.73 -5.60
N ILE A 69 6.27 -1.40 -5.61
CA ILE A 69 7.16 -0.61 -4.77
C ILE A 69 6.42 0.20 -3.72
N PHE A 70 7.04 0.30 -2.55
CA PHE A 70 6.64 1.13 -1.42
C PHE A 70 5.19 0.94 -0.94
N PRO A 71 4.70 -0.30 -0.84
CA PRO A 71 3.39 -0.52 -0.26
C PRO A 71 3.40 -0.29 1.24
N ILE A 72 2.28 0.17 1.79
CA ILE A 72 2.09 0.19 3.23
C ILE A 72 1.93 -1.22 3.79
N LEU A 73 2.37 -1.41 5.03
CA LEU A 73 2.25 -2.68 5.74
C LEU A 73 0.86 -2.79 6.39
N SER A 74 -0.11 -3.31 5.64
CA SER A 74 -1.49 -3.37 6.10
C SER A 74 -2.21 -4.63 5.63
N ARG A 75 -2.66 -5.45 6.58
CA ARG A 75 -3.48 -6.64 6.27
C ARG A 75 -4.93 -6.31 5.90
N ASN A 76 -5.43 -5.13 6.27
CA ASN A 76 -6.82 -4.74 6.04
C ASN A 76 -7.00 -3.84 4.80
N ARG A 77 -5.92 -3.32 4.24
CA ARG A 77 -5.91 -2.42 3.10
C ARG A 77 -5.08 -3.00 1.98
N PHE A 78 -3.75 -2.85 2.06
CA PHE A 78 -2.88 -3.24 0.95
C PHE A 78 -2.86 -4.75 0.67
N ALA A 79 -2.96 -5.62 1.68
CA ALA A 79 -2.99 -7.07 1.45
C ALA A 79 -4.13 -7.51 0.52
N ILE A 80 -5.28 -6.85 0.56
CA ILE A 80 -6.41 -7.14 -0.33
C ILE A 80 -6.06 -6.73 -1.77
N CYS A 81 -5.48 -5.54 -1.95
CA CYS A 81 -4.98 -5.08 -3.25
C CYS A 81 -3.89 -6.00 -3.79
N LEU A 82 -2.94 -6.41 -2.93
CA LEU A 82 -1.84 -7.30 -3.30
C LEU A 82 -2.34 -8.66 -3.81
N ARG A 83 -3.46 -9.18 -3.29
CA ARG A 83 -4.10 -10.39 -3.84
C ARG A 83 -4.53 -10.20 -5.29
N GLY A 84 -5.13 -9.06 -5.61
CA GLY A 84 -5.52 -8.72 -6.99
C GLY A 84 -4.30 -8.54 -7.89
N ILE A 85 -3.32 -7.79 -7.43
CA ILE A 85 -2.06 -7.56 -8.15
C ILE A 85 -1.37 -8.89 -8.48
N ALA A 86 -1.19 -9.75 -7.48
CA ALA A 86 -0.53 -11.04 -7.65
C ALA A 86 -1.28 -11.95 -8.63
N LYS A 87 -2.62 -12.00 -8.58
CA LYS A 87 -3.42 -12.77 -9.55
C LYS A 87 -3.30 -12.24 -10.99
N GLY A 88 -3.00 -10.95 -11.15
CA GLY A 88 -2.81 -10.32 -12.46
C GLY A 88 -1.42 -10.48 -13.06
N CYS A 89 -0.46 -11.07 -12.33
CA CYS A 89 0.95 -11.16 -12.70
C CYS A 89 1.48 -12.58 -12.67
N LYS A 90 2.57 -12.85 -13.44
CA LYS A 90 3.33 -14.10 -13.31
C LYS A 90 4.33 -14.04 -12.16
N LYS A 91 4.96 -12.90 -11.99
CA LYS A 91 5.94 -12.64 -10.92
C LYS A 91 5.76 -11.26 -10.34
N VAL A 92 5.82 -11.15 -9.03
CA VAL A 92 5.87 -9.89 -8.28
C VAL A 92 7.25 -9.74 -7.66
N VAL A 93 7.94 -8.65 -7.99
CA VAL A 93 9.11 -8.18 -7.24
C VAL A 93 8.62 -7.13 -6.27
N LEU A 94 8.52 -7.51 -5.00
CA LEU A 94 8.00 -6.65 -3.95
C LEU A 94 9.15 -5.89 -3.28
N MET A 95 9.20 -4.58 -3.50
CA MET A 95 10.20 -3.70 -2.89
C MET A 95 9.59 -2.99 -1.70
N LEU A 96 10.01 -3.37 -0.51
CA LEU A 96 9.57 -2.81 0.76
C LEU A 96 10.52 -1.70 1.21
N SER A 97 9.96 -0.60 1.71
CA SER A 97 10.71 0.41 2.44
C SER A 97 11.15 -0.14 3.79
N TYR A 98 12.33 0.27 4.25
CA TYR A 98 12.84 -0.06 5.58
C TYR A 98 13.63 1.14 6.15
N PRO A 99 13.72 1.33 7.46
CA PRO A 99 13.23 0.48 8.53
C PRO A 99 11.70 0.44 8.68
N SER A 100 10.97 1.40 8.10
CA SER A 100 9.51 1.48 8.17
C SER A 100 8.92 1.86 6.81
N ASP A 101 7.60 1.68 6.66
CA ASP A 101 6.87 2.25 5.54
C ASP A 101 6.62 3.76 5.73
N GLU A 102 6.06 4.42 4.73
CA GLU A 102 5.86 5.88 4.75
C GLU A 102 4.78 6.38 5.73
N VAL A 103 4.02 5.48 6.35
CA VAL A 103 3.04 5.81 7.40
C VAL A 103 3.50 5.35 8.79
N GLY A 104 4.75 4.90 8.91
CA GLY A 104 5.40 4.59 10.17
C GLY A 104 5.19 3.17 10.68
N ASN A 105 4.69 2.24 9.87
CA ASN A 105 4.69 0.83 10.26
C ASN A 105 6.11 0.27 10.13
N GLU A 106 6.65 -0.16 11.26
CA GLU A 106 8.03 -0.62 11.37
C GLU A 106 8.19 -2.07 10.90
N LEU A 107 9.21 -2.31 10.06
CA LEU A 107 9.69 -3.65 9.69
C LEU A 107 10.84 -4.09 10.58
N VAL A 108 11.67 -3.17 11.01
CA VAL A 108 12.83 -3.40 11.85
C VAL A 108 13.16 -2.13 12.62
N SER A 109 13.53 -2.25 13.91
CA SER A 109 13.84 -1.08 14.72
C SER A 109 15.11 -0.37 14.26
N LEU A 110 15.18 0.95 14.51
CA LEU A 110 16.37 1.75 14.21
C LEU A 110 17.61 1.22 14.94
N ASP A 111 17.46 0.78 16.19
CA ASP A 111 18.57 0.22 16.97
C ASP A 111 19.21 -0.99 16.25
N LYS A 112 18.39 -1.91 15.72
CA LYS A 112 18.89 -3.05 14.93
C LYS A 112 19.57 -2.63 13.63
N ILE A 113 19.07 -1.58 12.97
CA ILE A 113 19.72 -1.01 11.78
C ILE A 113 21.10 -0.48 12.12
N ASP A 114 21.21 0.29 13.22
CA ASP A 114 22.47 0.87 13.68
C ASP A 114 23.49 -0.20 14.12
N GLU A 115 23.02 -1.21 14.87
CA GLU A 115 23.85 -2.36 15.28
C GLU A 115 24.38 -3.16 14.09
N ALA A 116 23.58 -3.32 13.05
CA ALA A 116 23.96 -4.03 11.82
C ALA A 116 24.85 -3.18 10.89
N GLY A 117 25.01 -1.90 11.17
CA GLY A 117 25.79 -0.95 10.34
C GLY A 117 25.17 -0.75 8.95
N VAL A 118 23.87 -0.89 8.81
CA VAL A 118 23.14 -0.75 7.54
C VAL A 118 22.72 0.70 7.33
N ASN A 119 22.93 1.22 6.12
CA ASN A 119 22.46 2.54 5.74
C ASN A 119 21.16 2.45 4.90
N PRO A 120 19.98 2.73 5.46
CA PRO A 120 18.72 2.62 4.72
C PRO A 120 18.62 3.53 3.49
N TYR A 121 19.41 4.61 3.41
CA TYR A 121 19.37 5.53 2.26
C TYR A 121 20.11 4.99 1.03
N SER A 122 21.08 4.10 1.21
CA SER A 122 21.93 3.59 0.13
C SER A 122 21.85 2.10 -0.07
N ASP A 123 21.64 1.34 0.99
CA ASP A 123 21.80 -0.10 0.97
C ASP A 123 20.53 -0.79 0.45
N VAL A 124 20.77 -1.84 -0.33
CA VAL A 124 19.73 -2.71 -0.88
C VAL A 124 19.92 -4.10 -0.28
N LEU A 125 18.88 -4.62 0.34
CA LEU A 125 18.94 -5.95 0.94
C LEU A 125 18.05 -6.92 0.17
N SER A 126 18.57 -8.13 -0.09
CA SER A 126 17.75 -9.26 -0.48
C SER A 126 16.97 -9.79 0.73
N LEU A 127 15.94 -10.60 0.49
CA LEU A 127 15.21 -11.26 1.57
C LEU A 127 16.13 -12.09 2.46
N GLU A 128 17.07 -12.82 1.85
CA GLU A 128 18.04 -13.64 2.57
C GLU A 128 18.93 -12.77 3.49
N LYS A 129 19.48 -11.69 2.94
CA LYS A 129 20.33 -10.77 3.72
C LYS A 129 19.55 -10.05 4.84
N TYR A 130 18.31 -9.66 4.56
CA TYR A 130 17.44 -9.07 5.59
C TYR A 130 17.19 -10.06 6.74
N ARG A 131 16.90 -11.34 6.42
CA ARG A 131 16.67 -12.37 7.44
C ARG A 131 17.96 -12.75 8.21
N GLU A 132 19.10 -12.74 7.55
CA GLU A 132 20.40 -12.93 8.19
C GLU A 132 20.67 -11.85 9.24
N LEU A 133 20.43 -10.59 8.90
CA LEU A 133 20.74 -9.45 9.76
C LEU A 133 19.70 -9.25 10.87
N PHE A 134 18.43 -9.42 10.57
CA PHE A 134 17.35 -8.98 11.45
C PHE A 134 16.42 -10.10 11.94
N GLY A 135 16.53 -11.29 11.36
CA GLY A 135 15.66 -12.43 11.71
C GLY A 135 14.19 -12.20 11.33
N GLU A 136 13.30 -12.81 12.09
CA GLU A 136 11.86 -12.57 12.00
C GLU A 136 11.49 -11.36 12.86
N ASN A 137 10.73 -10.43 12.28
CA ASN A 137 10.23 -9.25 13.00
C ASN A 137 8.71 -9.22 12.91
N LYS A 138 8.08 -9.34 14.07
CA LYS A 138 6.63 -9.26 14.19
C LYS A 138 6.22 -7.85 14.57
N HIS A 139 5.28 -7.29 13.81
CA HIS A 139 4.70 -5.99 14.11
C HIS A 139 4.09 -5.99 15.52
N GLU A 140 4.45 -5.01 16.34
CA GLU A 140 4.15 -4.94 17.77
C GLU A 140 2.67 -5.16 18.09
N PHE A 141 1.76 -4.47 17.40
CA PHE A 141 0.33 -4.52 17.68
C PHE A 141 -0.40 -5.69 17.00
N THR A 142 0.08 -6.15 15.85
CA THR A 142 -0.65 -7.15 15.05
C THR A 142 -0.07 -8.55 15.17
N GLY A 143 1.16 -8.69 15.67
CA GLY A 143 1.90 -9.94 15.74
C GLY A 143 2.26 -10.54 14.38
N VAL A 144 2.07 -9.79 13.29
CA VAL A 144 2.29 -10.24 11.92
C VAL A 144 3.71 -9.91 11.47
N ASP A 145 4.45 -10.90 10.97
CA ASP A 145 5.62 -10.66 10.13
C ASP A 145 5.16 -10.33 8.72
N TYR A 146 5.17 -9.05 8.36
CA TYR A 146 4.66 -8.60 7.07
C TYR A 146 5.49 -9.08 5.87
N VAL A 147 6.77 -9.35 6.07
CA VAL A 147 7.64 -9.87 5.02
C VAL A 147 7.19 -11.28 4.63
N GLU A 148 7.00 -12.15 5.63
CA GLU A 148 6.49 -13.49 5.41
C GLU A 148 5.05 -13.46 4.90
N TYR A 149 4.20 -12.66 5.52
CA TYR A 149 2.78 -12.56 5.18
C TYR A 149 2.56 -12.15 3.72
N TYR A 150 3.24 -11.10 3.25
CA TYR A 150 3.11 -10.66 1.87
C TYR A 150 3.71 -11.65 0.88
N GLY A 151 4.86 -12.24 1.21
CA GLY A 151 5.46 -13.28 0.38
C GLY A 151 4.56 -14.50 0.20
N ASN A 152 3.95 -14.98 1.28
CA ASN A 152 3.02 -16.10 1.25
C ASN A 152 1.75 -15.74 0.47
N LEU A 153 1.19 -14.55 0.69
CA LEU A 153 0.01 -14.06 -0.01
C LEU A 153 0.21 -14.04 -1.54
N VAL A 154 1.35 -13.56 -2.02
CA VAL A 154 1.67 -13.54 -3.46
C VAL A 154 1.76 -14.96 -4.01
N ARG A 155 2.45 -15.87 -3.32
CA ARG A 155 2.58 -17.28 -3.72
C ARG A 155 1.25 -18.02 -3.69
N GLU A 156 0.41 -17.79 -2.69
CA GLU A 156 -0.96 -18.35 -2.62
C GLU A 156 -1.84 -17.93 -3.79
N CYS A 157 -1.58 -16.76 -4.37
CA CYS A 157 -2.29 -16.27 -5.55
C CYS A 157 -1.75 -16.86 -6.87
N GLY A 158 -0.71 -17.71 -6.83
CA GLY A 158 -0.14 -18.38 -7.98
C GLY A 158 0.97 -17.61 -8.70
N ALA A 159 1.44 -16.49 -8.15
CA ALA A 159 2.55 -15.72 -8.69
C ALA A 159 3.88 -16.09 -7.99
N GLU A 160 4.98 -15.99 -8.73
CA GLU A 160 6.31 -15.99 -8.12
C GLU A 160 6.50 -14.71 -7.29
N CYS A 161 7.20 -14.82 -6.17
CA CYS A 161 7.47 -13.67 -5.29
C CYS A 161 8.97 -13.53 -5.01
N GLU A 162 9.50 -12.37 -5.33
CA GLU A 162 10.83 -11.92 -4.92
C GLU A 162 10.66 -10.69 -4.03
N ILE A 163 11.33 -10.67 -2.87
CA ILE A 163 11.24 -9.55 -1.94
C ILE A 163 12.61 -8.90 -1.80
N ILE A 164 12.65 -7.59 -1.93
CA ILE A 164 13.82 -6.76 -1.72
C ILE A 164 13.48 -5.58 -0.81
N PHE A 165 14.50 -5.04 -0.17
CA PHE A 165 14.38 -3.88 0.72
C PHE A 165 15.25 -2.75 0.19
N ALA A 166 14.64 -1.63 -0.12
CA ALA A 166 15.32 -0.45 -0.64
C ALA A 166 14.45 0.79 -0.51
N ASN A 167 15.07 1.96 -0.35
CA ASN A 167 14.38 3.25 -0.26
C ASN A 167 14.60 4.14 -1.50
N GLN A 168 15.32 3.67 -2.49
CA GLN A 168 15.47 4.35 -3.77
C GLN A 168 14.60 3.70 -4.85
N ALA A 169 13.60 4.41 -5.34
CA ALA A 169 12.64 3.88 -6.32
C ALA A 169 13.30 3.23 -7.55
N LYS A 170 14.38 3.83 -8.06
CA LYS A 170 15.10 3.30 -9.23
C LYS A 170 15.69 1.90 -9.04
N THR A 171 15.86 1.44 -7.80
CA THR A 171 16.40 0.10 -7.50
C THR A 171 15.58 -1.01 -8.14
N ILE A 172 14.25 -0.84 -8.23
CA ILE A 172 13.38 -1.83 -8.86
C ILE A 172 13.69 -2.10 -10.33
N LEU A 173 14.29 -1.12 -11.02
CA LEU A 173 14.63 -1.23 -12.44
C LEU A 173 15.76 -2.25 -12.72
N ASN A 174 16.48 -2.69 -11.70
CA ASN A 174 17.41 -3.83 -11.81
C ASN A 174 16.69 -5.17 -11.97
N TYR A 175 15.37 -5.22 -11.73
CA TYR A 175 14.56 -6.43 -11.73
C TYR A 175 13.49 -6.42 -12.82
N THR A 176 12.89 -5.27 -13.09
CA THR A 176 11.83 -5.11 -14.09
C THR A 176 11.66 -3.64 -14.48
N ASP A 177 11.26 -3.39 -15.73
CA ASP A 177 10.92 -2.07 -16.26
C ASP A 177 9.40 -1.77 -16.24
N CYS A 178 8.60 -2.70 -15.66
CA CYS A 178 7.16 -2.57 -15.45
C CYS A 178 6.87 -2.43 -13.95
N VAL A 179 6.38 -1.28 -13.52
CA VAL A 179 6.29 -0.91 -12.10
C VAL A 179 4.90 -0.46 -11.71
N LEU A 180 4.39 -1.03 -10.63
CA LEU A 180 3.24 -0.53 -9.88
C LEU A 180 3.74 0.24 -8.65
N ASN A 181 3.54 1.54 -8.67
CA ASN A 181 3.96 2.44 -7.61
C ASN A 181 2.85 2.60 -6.56
N CYS A 182 3.09 2.09 -5.36
CA CYS A 182 2.17 2.14 -4.23
C CYS A 182 2.48 3.26 -3.23
N ASP A 183 3.50 4.09 -3.50
CA ASP A 183 3.84 5.29 -2.73
C ASP A 183 2.60 6.19 -2.59
N ILE A 184 2.32 6.68 -1.40
CA ILE A 184 1.14 7.50 -1.11
C ILE A 184 1.45 8.99 -1.25
N HIS A 185 2.53 9.45 -0.61
CA HIS A 185 2.81 10.88 -0.46
C HIS A 185 3.57 11.49 -1.64
N THR A 186 4.45 10.70 -2.28
CA THR A 186 5.31 11.21 -3.36
C THR A 186 5.10 10.53 -4.70
N ARG A 187 3.96 9.88 -4.90
CA ARG A 187 3.62 9.04 -6.07
C ARG A 187 3.98 9.67 -7.42
N ALA A 188 3.57 10.90 -7.65
CA ALA A 188 3.86 11.60 -8.90
C ALA A 188 5.38 11.84 -9.11
N ARG A 189 6.11 12.13 -8.03
CA ARG A 189 7.57 12.28 -8.07
C ARG A 189 8.25 10.95 -8.36
N THR A 190 7.85 9.90 -7.66
CA THR A 190 8.36 8.54 -7.84
C THR A 190 8.13 8.05 -9.27
N LYS A 191 6.92 8.26 -9.83
CA LYS A 191 6.62 7.94 -11.23
C LYS A 191 7.56 8.65 -12.21
N ARG A 192 7.80 9.95 -12.01
CA ARG A 192 8.76 10.70 -12.86
C ARG A 192 10.18 10.16 -12.75
N ILE A 193 10.64 9.81 -11.55
CA ILE A 193 11.98 9.23 -11.35
C ILE A 193 12.11 7.91 -12.10
N LEU A 194 11.12 7.02 -11.98
CA LEU A 194 11.14 5.72 -12.66
C LEU A 194 11.19 5.88 -14.19
N LEU A 195 10.32 6.70 -14.76
CA LEU A 195 10.29 6.95 -16.21
C LEU A 195 11.60 7.58 -16.70
N ALA A 196 12.16 8.54 -15.96
CA ALA A 196 13.43 9.17 -16.30
C ALA A 196 14.64 8.22 -16.24
N ASN A 197 14.52 7.09 -15.53
CA ASN A 197 15.56 6.07 -15.39
C ASN A 197 15.28 4.80 -16.20
N GLY A 198 14.32 4.81 -17.13
CA GLY A 198 14.15 3.74 -18.12
C GLY A 198 13.03 2.74 -17.85
N ALA A 199 12.14 3.01 -16.88
CA ALA A 199 10.91 2.23 -16.76
C ALA A 199 10.07 2.39 -18.03
N LYS A 200 9.55 1.28 -18.56
CA LYS A 200 8.67 1.28 -19.73
C LYS A 200 7.21 1.53 -19.37
N ILE A 201 6.78 0.93 -18.28
CA ILE A 201 5.40 1.05 -17.77
C ILE A 201 5.47 1.42 -16.29
N VAL A 202 4.81 2.52 -15.92
CA VAL A 202 4.65 2.91 -14.52
C VAL A 202 3.21 3.31 -14.29
N CYS A 203 2.50 2.52 -13.50
CA CYS A 203 1.17 2.86 -12.98
C CYS A 203 1.27 3.21 -11.50
N GLY A 204 0.50 4.19 -11.05
CA GLY A 204 0.22 4.38 -9.63
C GLY A 204 -0.88 3.44 -9.16
N LEU A 205 -0.92 3.14 -7.87
CA LEU A 205 -2.02 2.35 -7.31
C LEU A 205 -3.39 3.04 -7.49
N ASP A 206 -3.41 4.37 -7.56
CA ASP A 206 -4.58 5.20 -7.87
C ASP A 206 -5.05 5.10 -9.33
N GLU A 207 -4.21 4.59 -10.22
CA GLU A 207 -4.56 4.34 -11.62
C GLU A 207 -5.15 2.94 -11.85
N ILE A 208 -5.14 2.07 -10.82
CA ILE A 208 -5.78 0.76 -10.87
C ILE A 208 -7.28 0.94 -10.58
N MET A 209 -8.13 0.33 -11.41
CA MET A 209 -9.59 0.46 -11.39
C MET A 209 -10.11 1.87 -11.75
N ASN A 210 -9.34 2.64 -12.48
CA ASN A 210 -9.70 3.96 -13.04
C ASN A 210 -9.78 3.91 -14.56
#